data_e015cc1e996bf0d46ffe040fe29fe8ad
#
_entry.id   e015cc1e996bf0d46ffe040fe29fe8ad
#
_cell.length_a   1.000
_cell.length_b   1.000
_cell.length_c   1.000
_cell.angle_alpha   90.00
_cell.angle_beta   90.00
_cell.angle_gamma   90.00
#
_symmetry.space_group_name_H-M   'P 1'
#
loop_
_entity.id
_entity.type
_entity.pdbx_description
1 polymer ?
#
loop_
_entity_poly.entity_id
_entity_poly.type
_entity_poly.pdbx_seq_one_letter_code
_entity_poly.pdbx_strand_id
1 'polypeptide(L)'
;QKEGKIDHWGIGGLGQEEAILKALDHSKPPSAIQCVINPLNSAGAIGYVSEDFNPSLVLSACQEHQIPILAIRAVQAGALTSSMDRLPLSSGFDQSDFDDFKKAQPFRDLASNWNESPASLAHRYALSIQGVSSVILGVKNKKELIECIAAEERGTLSKVEIQQIENCIKES
;
A
#
# COMPACT_ATOMS: atom_id res chain seq x y z
N GLN A 1 -14.78 -20.27 13.71
CA GLN A 1 -16.00 -19.60 14.18
C GLN A 1 -16.98 -20.59 14.78
N LYS A 2 -17.46 -21.61 14.04
CA LYS A 2 -18.47 -22.56 14.57
C LYS A 2 -18.04 -23.29 15.84
N GLU A 3 -16.74 -23.52 16.01
CA GLU A 3 -16.17 -24.17 17.21
C GLU A 3 -15.77 -23.17 18.31
N GLY A 4 -16.05 -21.87 18.13
CA GLY A 4 -15.71 -20.82 19.10
C GLY A 4 -14.21 -20.51 19.25
N LYS A 5 -13.34 -21.03 18.34
CA LYS A 5 -11.89 -20.84 18.42
C LYS A 5 -11.42 -19.50 17.85
N ILE A 6 -12.19 -18.91 16.96
CA ILE A 6 -11.94 -17.58 16.37
C ILE A 6 -13.28 -16.85 16.19
N ASP A 7 -13.27 -15.53 16.36
CA ASP A 7 -14.43 -14.69 16.11
C ASP A 7 -14.41 -14.12 14.70
N HIS A 8 -13.24 -13.70 14.23
CA HIS A 8 -13.03 -13.09 12.93
C HIS A 8 -11.93 -13.79 12.14
N TRP A 9 -11.97 -13.64 10.83
CA TRP A 9 -10.94 -14.12 9.91
C TRP A 9 -10.75 -13.10 8.77
N GLY A 10 -9.58 -13.11 8.18
CA GLY A 10 -9.25 -12.23 7.06
C GLY A 10 -8.43 -12.96 6.00
N ILE A 11 -8.20 -12.29 4.88
CA ILE A 11 -7.39 -12.80 3.78
C ILE A 11 -6.30 -11.80 3.37
N GLY A 12 -5.26 -12.28 2.72
CA GLY A 12 -4.34 -11.46 1.94
C GLY A 12 -4.98 -11.11 0.60
N GLY A 13 -5.05 -9.83 0.28
CA GLY A 13 -5.55 -9.34 -1.00
C GLY A 13 -4.46 -9.29 -2.08
N LEU A 14 -3.67 -10.37 -2.20
CA LEU A 14 -2.61 -10.55 -3.17
C LEU A 14 -2.75 -11.94 -3.82
N GLY A 15 -2.43 -12.05 -5.09
CA GLY A 15 -2.45 -13.32 -5.82
C GLY A 15 -3.41 -13.29 -7.01
N GLN A 16 -4.34 -14.23 -7.07
CA GLN A 16 -5.33 -14.30 -8.16
C GLN A 16 -6.47 -13.32 -7.89
N GLU A 17 -6.52 -12.23 -8.65
CA GLU A 17 -7.47 -11.14 -8.48
C GLU A 17 -8.93 -11.62 -8.52
N GLU A 18 -9.30 -12.45 -9.51
CA GLU A 18 -10.66 -12.99 -9.61
C GLU A 18 -11.09 -13.78 -8.36
N ALA A 19 -10.18 -14.56 -7.79
CA ALA A 19 -10.47 -15.34 -6.58
C ALA A 19 -10.66 -14.42 -5.36
N ILE A 20 -9.90 -13.34 -5.28
CA ILE A 20 -10.03 -12.31 -4.23
C ILE A 20 -11.39 -11.62 -4.35
N LEU A 21 -11.73 -11.11 -5.55
CA LEU A 21 -13.01 -10.42 -5.79
C LEU A 21 -14.20 -11.32 -5.47
N LYS A 22 -14.12 -12.60 -5.85
CA LYS A 22 -15.15 -13.60 -5.54
C LYS A 22 -15.29 -13.89 -4.04
N ALA A 23 -14.18 -13.83 -3.29
CA ALA A 23 -14.20 -13.99 -1.83
C ALA A 23 -14.84 -12.77 -1.12
N LEU A 24 -14.65 -11.57 -1.66
CA LEU A 24 -15.25 -10.34 -1.12
C LEU A 24 -16.76 -10.28 -1.38
N ASP A 25 -17.23 -10.75 -2.55
CA ASP A 25 -18.65 -10.83 -2.92
C ASP A 25 -19.39 -12.03 -2.31
N HIS A 26 -18.72 -12.85 -1.50
CA HIS A 26 -19.33 -14.04 -0.93
C HIS A 26 -20.33 -13.68 0.18
N SER A 27 -21.40 -14.49 0.36
CA SER A 27 -22.42 -14.32 1.43
C SER A 27 -21.85 -14.34 2.87
N LYS A 28 -20.61 -14.77 3.03
CA LYS A 28 -19.83 -14.72 4.27
C LYS A 28 -18.44 -14.21 3.93
N PRO A 29 -18.29 -12.91 3.70
CA PRO A 29 -17.00 -12.34 3.31
C PRO A 29 -15.99 -12.37 4.47
N PRO A 30 -14.70 -12.16 4.21
CA PRO A 30 -13.71 -11.97 5.26
C PRO A 30 -14.04 -10.72 6.11
N SER A 31 -13.69 -10.78 7.37
CA SER A 31 -13.88 -9.64 8.31
C SER A 31 -12.88 -8.52 8.10
N ALA A 32 -11.78 -8.79 7.41
CA ALA A 32 -10.76 -7.82 6.99
C ALA A 32 -9.91 -8.40 5.87
N ILE A 33 -9.26 -7.51 5.11
CA ILE A 33 -8.34 -7.89 4.02
C ILE A 33 -7.07 -7.04 4.06
N GLN A 34 -5.94 -7.65 3.75
CA GLN A 34 -4.71 -6.90 3.48
C GLN A 34 -4.71 -6.46 2.01
N CYS A 35 -4.73 -5.14 1.74
CA CYS A 35 -4.64 -4.60 0.38
C CYS A 35 -3.36 -3.80 0.18
N VAL A 36 -2.82 -3.86 -1.03
CA VAL A 36 -1.77 -2.93 -1.47
C VAL A 36 -2.36 -1.54 -1.57
N ILE A 37 -1.83 -0.61 -0.80
CA ILE A 37 -2.24 0.80 -0.82
C ILE A 37 -0.99 1.68 -0.91
N ASN A 38 -0.71 2.18 -2.10
CA ASN A 38 0.35 3.15 -2.35
C ASN A 38 0.04 3.98 -3.61
N PRO A 39 0.64 5.18 -3.78
CA PRO A 39 0.37 6.05 -4.92
C PRO A 39 0.73 5.46 -6.29
N LEU A 40 1.66 4.50 -6.32
CA LEU A 40 2.08 3.83 -7.56
C LEU A 40 1.07 2.80 -8.06
N ASN A 41 0.08 2.44 -7.25
CA ASN A 41 -0.84 1.32 -7.50
C ASN A 41 -0.10 0.01 -7.86
N SER A 42 1.03 -0.23 -7.21
CA SER A 42 1.95 -1.33 -7.52
C SER A 42 2.11 -2.30 -6.35
N ALA A 43 2.02 -3.58 -6.63
CA ALA A 43 2.38 -4.64 -5.71
C ALA A 43 3.90 -4.91 -5.69
N GLY A 44 4.63 -4.48 -6.73
CA GLY A 44 6.06 -4.72 -6.89
C GLY A 44 6.42 -6.20 -7.06
N ALA A 45 7.65 -6.54 -6.73
CA ALA A 45 8.19 -7.89 -6.89
C ALA A 45 7.63 -8.88 -5.86
N ILE A 46 6.49 -9.47 -6.17
CA ILE A 46 5.88 -10.54 -5.38
C ILE A 46 5.62 -11.74 -6.30
N GLY A 47 6.40 -12.81 -6.15
CA GLY A 47 6.48 -13.92 -7.10
C GLY A 47 5.21 -14.75 -7.31
N TYR A 48 4.17 -14.57 -6.51
CA TYR A 48 2.88 -15.23 -6.68
C TYR A 48 1.76 -14.27 -7.14
N VAL A 49 2.11 -13.02 -7.44
CA VAL A 49 1.18 -12.00 -7.95
C VAL A 49 1.39 -11.87 -9.44
N SER A 50 0.30 -11.89 -10.22
CA SER A 50 0.35 -11.68 -11.66
C SER A 50 0.85 -10.27 -11.99
N GLU A 51 1.54 -10.12 -13.12
CA GLU A 51 1.95 -8.81 -13.65
C GLU A 51 0.74 -7.89 -13.94
N ASP A 52 -0.41 -8.48 -14.28
CA ASP A 52 -1.66 -7.77 -14.56
C ASP A 52 -2.47 -7.45 -13.30
N PHE A 53 -1.96 -7.81 -12.10
CA PHE A 53 -2.67 -7.58 -10.84
C PHE A 53 -2.89 -6.09 -10.60
N ASN A 54 -4.16 -5.70 -10.41
CA ASN A 54 -4.54 -4.31 -10.19
C ASN A 54 -5.04 -4.08 -8.75
N PRO A 55 -4.18 -3.55 -7.85
CA PRO A 55 -4.57 -3.25 -6.47
C PRO A 55 -5.83 -2.38 -6.35
N SER A 56 -6.06 -1.46 -7.28
CA SER A 56 -7.24 -0.57 -7.24
C SER A 56 -8.56 -1.31 -7.42
N LEU A 57 -8.60 -2.43 -8.13
CA LEU A 57 -9.83 -3.24 -8.25
C LEU A 57 -10.17 -3.91 -6.93
N VAL A 58 -9.17 -4.45 -6.23
CA VAL A 58 -9.36 -5.03 -4.90
C VAL A 58 -9.79 -3.95 -3.90
N LEU A 59 -9.18 -2.77 -3.93
CA LEU A 59 -9.57 -1.63 -3.10
C LEU A 59 -11.02 -1.23 -3.33
N SER A 60 -11.44 -1.07 -4.60
CA SER A 60 -12.80 -0.69 -4.96
C SER A 60 -13.83 -1.71 -4.46
N ALA A 61 -13.56 -3.01 -4.63
CA ALA A 61 -14.42 -4.07 -4.13
C ALA A 61 -14.53 -4.06 -2.59
N CYS A 62 -13.43 -3.81 -1.88
CA CYS A 62 -13.46 -3.68 -0.42
C CYS A 62 -14.33 -2.50 0.03
N GLN A 63 -14.26 -1.36 -0.66
CA GLN A 63 -15.05 -0.18 -0.38
C GLN A 63 -16.54 -0.43 -0.65
N GLU A 64 -16.88 -1.08 -1.77
CA GLU A 64 -18.24 -1.45 -2.15
C GLU A 64 -18.88 -2.39 -1.11
N HIS A 65 -18.15 -3.43 -0.71
CA HIS A 65 -18.61 -4.40 0.29
C HIS A 65 -18.39 -3.96 1.74
N GLN A 66 -17.85 -2.76 1.98
CA GLN A 66 -17.56 -2.20 3.30
C GLN A 66 -16.67 -3.10 4.17
N ILE A 67 -15.70 -3.79 3.55
CA ILE A 67 -14.76 -4.68 4.24
C ILE A 67 -13.58 -3.84 4.73
N PRO A 68 -13.23 -3.89 6.03
CA PRO A 68 -12.09 -3.18 6.60
C PRO A 68 -10.78 -3.56 5.93
N ILE A 69 -9.96 -2.55 5.60
CA ILE A 69 -8.70 -2.70 4.90
C ILE A 69 -7.53 -2.54 5.87
N LEU A 70 -6.62 -3.50 5.85
CA LEU A 70 -5.29 -3.40 6.44
C LEU A 70 -4.32 -3.09 5.29
N ALA A 71 -3.90 -1.84 5.17
CA ALA A 71 -3.02 -1.41 4.08
C ALA A 71 -1.63 -2.03 4.21
N ILE A 72 -1.14 -2.61 3.13
CA ILE A 72 0.22 -3.14 3.01
C ILE A 72 0.96 -2.44 1.88
N ARG A 73 2.27 -2.57 1.84
CA ARG A 73 3.13 -2.00 0.79
C ARG A 73 3.03 -0.46 0.70
N ALA A 74 2.73 0.24 1.79
CA ALA A 74 2.60 1.70 1.80
C ALA A 74 3.83 2.41 1.23
N VAL A 75 5.05 1.96 1.55
CA VAL A 75 6.31 2.48 0.98
C VAL A 75 6.83 1.66 -0.20
N GLN A 76 6.06 0.70 -0.72
CA GLN A 76 6.35 -0.12 -1.90
C GLN A 76 7.80 -0.65 -1.92
N ALA A 77 8.14 -1.53 -0.95
CA ALA A 77 9.49 -2.13 -0.83
C ALA A 77 10.65 -1.11 -0.86
N GLY A 78 10.39 0.12 -0.46
CA GLY A 78 11.36 1.22 -0.46
C GLY A 78 11.25 2.15 -1.67
N ALA A 79 10.43 1.86 -2.67
CA ALA A 79 10.29 2.70 -3.86
C ALA A 79 9.79 4.13 -3.53
N LEU A 80 8.98 4.28 -2.49
CA LEU A 80 8.45 5.56 -2.00
C LEU A 80 9.24 6.11 -0.81
N THR A 81 10.53 5.80 -0.72
CA THR A 81 11.46 6.37 0.28
C THR A 81 12.51 7.26 -0.39
N SER A 82 13.36 7.90 0.39
CA SER A 82 14.40 8.79 -0.14
C SER A 82 15.48 8.06 -0.95
N SER A 83 15.71 6.78 -0.65
CA SER A 83 16.70 5.95 -1.37
C SER A 83 16.37 4.47 -1.20
N MET A 84 16.71 3.67 -2.22
CA MET A 84 16.71 2.22 -2.05
C MET A 84 17.90 1.83 -1.15
N ASP A 85 17.63 1.08 -0.10
CA ASP A 85 18.62 0.66 0.90
C ASP A 85 19.20 -0.74 0.62
N ARG A 86 19.01 -1.23 -0.59
CA ARG A 86 19.51 -2.52 -1.09
C ARG A 86 19.94 -2.42 -2.55
N LEU A 87 20.76 -3.35 -2.98
CA LEU A 87 21.09 -3.53 -4.39
C LEU A 87 20.08 -4.49 -5.05
N PRO A 88 19.88 -4.36 -6.38
CA PRO A 88 19.06 -5.30 -7.14
C PRO A 88 19.62 -6.72 -7.03
N LEU A 89 18.72 -7.70 -6.96
CA LEU A 89 19.12 -9.10 -7.02
C LEU A 89 19.70 -9.45 -8.39
N SER A 90 20.74 -10.27 -8.44
CA SER A 90 21.36 -10.71 -9.70
C SER A 90 20.40 -11.50 -10.61
N SER A 91 19.34 -12.08 -10.03
CA SER A 91 18.27 -12.76 -10.76
C SER A 91 17.33 -11.81 -11.51
N GLY A 92 17.36 -10.50 -11.19
CA GLY A 92 16.39 -9.52 -11.68
C GLY A 92 14.98 -9.66 -11.13
N PHE A 93 14.76 -10.57 -10.18
CA PHE A 93 13.43 -10.83 -9.60
C PHE A 93 12.77 -9.57 -9.03
N ASP A 94 13.55 -8.68 -8.43
CA ASP A 94 13.07 -7.45 -7.80
C ASP A 94 13.20 -6.19 -8.68
N GLN A 95 13.35 -6.38 -9.99
CA GLN A 95 13.51 -5.27 -10.94
C GLN A 95 12.34 -4.29 -10.91
N SER A 96 11.12 -4.80 -10.76
CA SER A 96 9.92 -3.96 -10.68
C SER A 96 9.92 -3.01 -9.48
N ASP A 97 10.50 -3.38 -8.34
CA ASP A 97 10.64 -2.47 -7.19
C ASP A 97 11.60 -1.31 -7.50
N PHE A 98 12.67 -1.56 -8.28
CA PHE A 98 13.61 -0.52 -8.71
C PHE A 98 13.05 0.36 -9.83
N ASP A 99 12.21 -0.20 -10.69
CA ASP A 99 11.50 0.59 -11.70
C ASP A 99 10.42 1.47 -11.04
N ASP A 100 9.73 0.96 -10.03
CA ASP A 100 8.83 1.74 -9.18
C ASP A 100 9.57 2.88 -8.47
N PHE A 101 10.80 2.63 -7.98
CA PHE A 101 11.62 3.69 -7.39
C PHE A 101 11.94 4.80 -8.40
N LYS A 102 12.25 4.47 -9.64
CA LYS A 102 12.47 5.49 -10.70
C LYS A 102 11.20 6.28 -10.99
N LYS A 103 10.05 5.59 -11.16
CA LYS A 103 8.75 6.21 -11.40
C LYS A 103 8.31 7.14 -10.25
N ALA A 104 8.73 6.85 -9.02
CA ALA A 104 8.39 7.62 -7.84
C ALA A 104 9.21 8.92 -7.67
N GLN A 105 10.03 9.35 -8.65
CA GLN A 105 10.79 10.59 -8.52
C GLN A 105 9.90 11.82 -8.32
N PRO A 106 8.81 12.03 -9.09
CA PRO A 106 7.91 13.18 -8.87
C PRO A 106 7.25 13.17 -7.49
N PHE A 107 6.96 12.00 -6.94
CA PHE A 107 6.45 11.87 -5.58
C PHE A 107 7.48 12.33 -4.52
N ARG A 108 8.77 11.98 -4.70
CA ARG A 108 9.84 12.45 -3.82
C ARG A 108 10.03 13.96 -3.90
N ASP A 109 9.93 14.53 -5.10
CA ASP A 109 10.02 15.98 -5.33
C ASP A 109 8.83 16.70 -4.67
N LEU A 110 7.62 16.14 -4.77
CA LEU A 110 6.42 16.65 -4.09
C LEU A 110 6.58 16.60 -2.57
N ALA A 111 7.06 15.48 -2.02
CA ALA A 111 7.32 15.35 -0.59
C ALA A 111 8.32 16.39 -0.10
N SER A 112 9.39 16.62 -0.86
CA SER A 112 10.38 17.67 -0.57
C SER A 112 9.76 19.07 -0.56
N ASN A 113 8.90 19.38 -1.54
CA ASN A 113 8.18 20.64 -1.62
C ASN A 113 7.23 20.86 -0.43
N TRP A 114 6.69 19.78 0.11
CA TRP A 114 5.84 19.81 1.31
C TRP A 114 6.62 19.74 2.62
N ASN A 115 7.95 19.76 2.55
CA ASN A 115 8.84 19.63 3.70
C ASN A 115 8.52 18.39 4.55
N GLU A 116 8.31 17.27 3.86
CA GLU A 116 8.00 15.96 4.44
C GLU A 116 8.90 14.89 3.84
N SER A 117 9.22 13.85 4.61
CA SER A 117 9.92 12.70 4.04
C SER A 117 9.00 11.89 3.13
N PRO A 118 9.51 11.30 2.03
CA PRO A 118 8.70 10.46 1.17
C PRO A 118 8.04 9.29 1.91
N ALA A 119 8.73 8.65 2.85
CA ALA A 119 8.18 7.56 3.65
C ALA A 119 7.00 8.02 4.52
N SER A 120 7.13 9.17 5.21
CA SER A 120 6.04 9.78 5.98
C SER A 120 4.83 10.08 5.08
N LEU A 121 5.05 10.72 3.94
CA LEU A 121 3.99 11.05 3.00
C LEU A 121 3.29 9.81 2.46
N ALA A 122 4.03 8.73 2.15
CA ALA A 122 3.46 7.46 1.69
C ALA A 122 2.59 6.79 2.77
N HIS A 123 3.01 6.81 4.03
CA HIS A 123 2.21 6.29 5.14
C HIS A 123 0.93 7.11 5.35
N ARG A 124 1.03 8.44 5.32
CA ARG A 124 -0.14 9.33 5.42
C ARG A 124 -1.10 9.14 4.25
N TYR A 125 -0.58 8.96 3.03
CA TYR A 125 -1.41 8.62 1.87
C TYR A 125 -2.20 7.34 2.14
N ALA A 126 -1.54 6.26 2.55
CA ALA A 126 -2.21 5.00 2.83
C ALA A 126 -3.28 5.13 3.93
N LEU A 127 -3.00 5.86 5.02
CA LEU A 127 -3.96 6.13 6.09
C LEU A 127 -5.15 7.00 5.65
N SER A 128 -5.00 7.76 4.56
CA SER A 128 -6.02 8.68 4.06
C SER A 128 -7.01 8.04 3.09
N ILE A 129 -6.73 6.82 2.61
CA ILE A 129 -7.59 6.11 1.66
C ILE A 129 -8.83 5.58 2.39
N GLN A 130 -9.99 5.85 1.82
CA GLN A 130 -11.27 5.41 2.38
C GLN A 130 -11.31 3.89 2.59
N GLY A 131 -11.76 3.46 3.77
CA GLY A 131 -11.85 2.04 4.14
C GLY A 131 -10.59 1.47 4.78
N VAL A 132 -9.47 2.18 4.75
CA VAL A 132 -8.26 1.77 5.46
C VAL A 132 -8.46 1.97 6.97
N SER A 133 -8.34 0.87 7.70
CA SER A 133 -8.45 0.86 9.18
C SER A 133 -7.09 0.89 9.86
N SER A 134 -6.05 0.41 9.19
CA SER A 134 -4.69 0.37 9.71
C SER A 134 -3.67 0.18 8.58
N VAL A 135 -2.42 0.58 8.82
CA VAL A 135 -1.28 0.28 7.94
C VAL A 135 -0.38 -0.74 8.61
N ILE A 136 -0.12 -1.84 7.92
CA ILE A 136 0.82 -2.87 8.37
C ILE A 136 2.24 -2.43 8.01
N LEU A 137 3.04 -2.21 9.02
CA LEU A 137 4.39 -1.69 8.88
C LEU A 137 5.42 -2.81 8.72
N GLY A 138 6.40 -2.60 7.83
CA GLY A 138 7.66 -3.31 7.80
C GLY A 138 8.77 -2.32 8.10
N VAL A 139 9.35 -2.36 9.29
CA VAL A 139 10.42 -1.46 9.72
C VAL A 139 11.70 -2.25 10.06
N LYS A 140 12.86 -1.71 9.71
CA LYS A 140 14.16 -2.35 9.92
C LYS A 140 14.86 -1.88 11.20
N ASN A 141 14.48 -0.72 11.69
CA ASN A 141 15.12 -0.09 12.82
C ASN A 141 14.18 0.89 13.55
N LYS A 142 14.63 1.34 14.74
CA LYS A 142 13.87 2.25 15.59
C LYS A 142 13.57 3.61 14.92
N LYS A 143 14.48 4.11 14.07
CA LYS A 143 14.29 5.40 13.39
C LYS A 143 13.10 5.35 12.43
N GLU A 144 13.00 4.29 11.63
CA GLU A 144 11.87 4.08 10.74
C GLU A 144 10.55 3.94 11.52
N LEU A 145 10.53 3.22 12.65
CA LEU A 145 9.35 3.12 13.48
C LEU A 145 8.91 4.49 14.03
N ILE A 146 9.85 5.30 14.51
CA ILE A 146 9.55 6.66 14.99
C ILE A 146 8.99 7.52 13.85
N GLU A 147 9.53 7.40 12.64
CA GLU A 147 9.04 8.12 11.46
C GLU A 147 7.59 7.72 11.12
N CYS A 148 7.26 6.42 11.19
CA CYS A 148 5.90 5.95 10.98
C CYS A 148 4.91 6.50 12.03
N ILE A 149 5.32 6.53 13.31
CA ILE A 149 4.50 7.11 14.40
C ILE A 149 4.29 8.61 14.16
N ALA A 150 5.35 9.35 13.82
CA ALA A 150 5.26 10.77 13.52
C ALA A 150 4.38 11.06 12.29
N ALA A 151 4.38 10.17 11.30
CA ALA A 151 3.49 10.27 10.14
C ALA A 151 2.01 10.12 10.53
N GLU A 152 1.70 9.19 11.42
CA GLU A 152 0.34 9.00 11.96
C GLU A 152 -0.10 10.22 12.79
N GLU A 153 0.76 10.73 13.67
CA GLU A 153 0.50 11.93 14.48
C GLU A 153 0.25 13.19 13.64
N ARG A 154 0.86 13.30 12.45
CA ARG A 154 0.57 14.40 11.49
C ARG A 154 -0.84 14.31 10.91
N GLY A 155 -1.49 13.19 11.01
CA GLY A 155 -2.86 12.95 10.56
C GLY A 155 -2.98 12.68 9.06
N THR A 156 -4.23 12.48 8.63
CA THR A 156 -4.58 12.15 7.25
C THR A 156 -4.43 13.34 6.31
N LEU A 157 -4.27 13.05 5.03
CA LEU A 157 -4.25 14.03 3.94
C LEU A 157 -5.66 14.45 3.55
N SER A 158 -5.81 15.69 3.11
CA SER A 158 -7.03 16.18 2.48
C SER A 158 -7.23 15.54 1.09
N LYS A 159 -8.44 15.59 0.57
CA LYS A 159 -8.75 15.11 -0.80
C LYS A 159 -7.92 15.82 -1.87
N VAL A 160 -7.61 17.11 -1.67
CA VAL A 160 -6.78 17.89 -2.59
C VAL A 160 -5.34 17.38 -2.59
N GLU A 161 -4.76 17.12 -1.41
CA GLU A 161 -3.40 16.56 -1.29
C GLU A 161 -3.32 15.16 -1.89
N ILE A 162 -4.30 14.29 -1.65
CA ILE A 162 -4.39 12.96 -2.29
C ILE A 162 -4.38 13.11 -3.82
N GLN A 163 -5.22 14.00 -4.36
CA GLN A 163 -5.30 14.23 -5.80
C GLN A 163 -3.98 14.77 -6.38
N GLN A 164 -3.27 15.64 -5.66
CA GLN A 164 -1.95 16.13 -6.07
C GLN A 164 -0.93 15.00 -6.14
N ILE A 165 -0.93 14.09 -5.16
CA ILE A 165 -0.07 12.91 -5.15
C ILE A 165 -0.38 12.00 -6.34
N GLU A 166 -1.65 11.71 -6.58
CA GLU A 166 -2.05 10.83 -7.70
C GLU A 166 -1.71 11.44 -9.06
N ASN A 167 -1.87 12.76 -9.21
CA ASN A 167 -1.54 13.45 -10.45
C ASN A 167 -0.03 13.45 -10.73
N CYS A 168 0.82 13.69 -9.73
CA CYS A 168 2.27 13.71 -9.94
C CYS A 168 2.84 12.35 -10.38
N ILE A 169 2.17 11.25 -10.03
CA ILE A 169 2.54 9.90 -10.49
C ILE A 169 2.04 9.61 -11.91
N LYS A 170 0.85 10.10 -12.29
CA LYS A 170 0.27 9.85 -13.63
C LYS A 170 0.97 10.60 -14.75
N GLU A 171 1.61 11.73 -14.43
CA GLU A 171 2.31 12.59 -15.38
C GLU A 171 3.78 12.14 -15.61
N SER A 172 4.24 11.09 -14.93
CA SER A 172 5.61 10.53 -15.00
C SER A 172 5.68 9.25 -15.94
#